data_6dc222c08b0be57080c788e33787c110
#
_entry.id   6dc222c08b0be57080c788e33787c110
#
_cell.length_a   1.000
_cell.length_b   1.000
_cell.length_c   1.000
_cell.angle_alpha   90.00
_cell.angle_beta   90.00
_cell.angle_gamma   90.00
#
_symmetry.space_group_name_H-M   'P 1'
#
loop_
_entity.id
_entity.type
_entity.pdbx_description
1 polymer ?
#
loop_
_entity_poly.entity_id
_entity_poly.type
_entity_poly.pdbx_seq_one_letter_code
_entity_poly.pdbx_strand_id
1 'polypeptide(L)'
;MTPAEVDAFLAEQRTCRVATVGAGGPHATPLWYVWSDGALWLTSLSRSQRWTDLMADPRIAVVVDAGEAYGELRGVELRGRVEVVGEVPRTGEPVPELDGPEQAFADRYSGGSIVRDGRHAWLRLVPDKITSWDFRKIDGARR
;
A
#
# COMPACT_ATOMS: atom_id res chain seq x y z
N MET A 1 -5.83 -5.76 -16.23
CA MET A 1 -5.96 -4.28 -16.28
C MET A 1 -4.83 -3.68 -17.09
N THR A 2 -5.13 -2.63 -17.82
CA THR A 2 -4.08 -1.79 -18.42
C THR A 2 -3.34 -1.00 -17.34
N PRO A 3 -2.15 -0.44 -17.63
CA PRO A 3 -1.47 0.43 -16.66
C PRO A 3 -2.33 1.58 -16.15
N ALA A 4 -3.10 2.22 -17.02
CA ALA A 4 -4.01 3.29 -16.62
C ALA A 4 -5.13 2.81 -15.70
N GLU A 5 -5.65 1.60 -15.94
CA GLU A 5 -6.67 0.98 -15.08
C GLU A 5 -6.09 0.61 -13.72
N VAL A 6 -4.85 0.15 -13.64
CA VAL A 6 -4.16 -0.12 -12.38
C VAL A 6 -4.04 1.17 -11.57
N ASP A 7 -3.58 2.25 -12.17
CA ASP A 7 -3.44 3.54 -11.49
C ASP A 7 -4.80 4.04 -10.96
N ALA A 8 -5.84 3.97 -11.77
CA ALA A 8 -7.18 4.40 -11.37
C ALA A 8 -7.73 3.54 -10.24
N PHE A 9 -7.56 2.22 -10.31
CA PHE A 9 -8.03 1.30 -9.28
C PHE A 9 -7.33 1.56 -7.95
N LEU A 10 -6.01 1.67 -7.96
CA LEU A 10 -5.24 1.93 -6.74
C LEU A 10 -5.57 3.31 -6.15
N ALA A 11 -5.87 4.29 -6.98
CA ALA A 11 -6.23 5.62 -6.50
C ALA A 11 -7.62 5.65 -5.84
N GLU A 12 -8.55 4.80 -6.27
CA GLU A 12 -9.93 4.81 -5.74
C GLU A 12 -10.11 3.95 -4.48
N GLN A 13 -9.32 2.88 -4.32
CA GLN A 13 -9.42 2.00 -3.16
C GLN A 13 -8.71 2.60 -1.94
N ARG A 14 -9.05 2.13 -0.75
CA ARG A 14 -8.54 2.71 0.50
C ARG A 14 -7.72 1.75 1.33
N THR A 15 -8.07 0.49 1.33
CA THR A 15 -7.46 -0.53 2.17
C THR A 15 -6.65 -1.50 1.33
N CYS A 16 -5.45 -1.78 1.78
CA CYS A 16 -4.62 -2.83 1.20
C CYS A 16 -4.38 -3.93 2.24
N ARG A 17 -3.93 -5.07 1.76
CA ARG A 17 -3.49 -6.19 2.59
C ARG A 17 -2.02 -6.40 2.35
N VAL A 18 -1.26 -6.33 3.43
CA VAL A 18 0.21 -6.39 3.40
C VAL A 18 0.68 -7.72 3.93
N ALA A 19 1.44 -8.43 3.12
CA ALA A 19 2.07 -9.70 3.49
C ALA A 19 3.58 -9.50 3.67
N THR A 20 4.09 -9.98 4.78
CA THR A 20 5.51 -9.94 5.14
C THR A 20 6.01 -11.33 5.52
N VAL A 21 7.33 -11.49 5.54
CA VAL A 21 7.97 -12.76 5.93
C VAL A 21 8.86 -12.48 7.13
N GLY A 22 8.47 -13.01 8.29
CA GLY A 22 9.23 -12.84 9.52
C GLY A 22 9.69 -14.15 10.11
N ALA A 23 10.36 -14.07 11.25
CA ALA A 23 10.85 -15.25 11.99
C ALA A 23 9.72 -16.22 12.38
N GLY A 24 8.51 -15.69 12.59
CA GLY A 24 7.32 -16.48 12.91
C GLY A 24 6.60 -17.02 11.68
N GLY A 25 7.10 -16.81 10.48
CA GLY A 25 6.48 -17.21 9.21
C GLY A 25 5.76 -16.06 8.50
N PRO A 26 4.90 -16.39 7.52
CA PRO A 26 4.12 -15.37 6.80
C PRO A 26 3.15 -14.64 7.71
N HIS A 27 3.00 -13.35 7.49
CA HIS A 27 2.11 -12.48 8.26
C HIS A 27 1.38 -11.54 7.30
N ALA A 28 0.06 -11.38 7.47
CA ALA A 28 -0.75 -10.54 6.61
C ALA A 28 -1.72 -9.69 7.45
N THR A 29 -1.74 -8.40 7.19
CA THR A 29 -2.60 -7.44 7.90
C THR A 29 -3.10 -6.36 6.97
N PRO A 30 -4.31 -5.80 7.22
CA PRO A 30 -4.81 -4.68 6.43
C PRO A 30 -4.30 -3.35 6.94
N LEU A 31 -4.14 -2.40 6.07
CA LEU A 31 -3.97 -0.98 6.41
C LEU A 31 -4.36 -0.05 5.26
N TRP A 32 -4.43 1.23 5.57
CA TRP A 32 -4.62 2.27 4.56
C TRP A 32 -3.32 2.55 3.82
N TYR A 33 -3.43 3.08 2.61
CA TYR A 33 -2.28 3.39 1.77
C TYR A 33 -2.53 4.61 0.92
N VAL A 34 -1.46 5.11 0.31
CA VAL A 34 -1.51 6.09 -0.76
C VAL A 34 -0.74 5.54 -1.95
N TRP A 35 -1.33 5.63 -3.14
CA TRP A 35 -0.66 5.33 -4.41
C TRP A 35 -0.33 6.66 -5.09
N SER A 36 0.95 6.92 -5.34
CA SER A 36 1.41 8.17 -5.92
C SER A 36 2.71 7.96 -6.70
N ASP A 37 2.74 8.47 -7.93
CA ASP A 37 3.94 8.44 -8.79
C ASP A 37 4.58 7.06 -8.92
N GLY A 38 3.75 6.04 -9.09
CA GLY A 38 4.23 4.67 -9.27
C GLY A 38 4.75 4.00 -8.00
N ALA A 39 4.47 4.55 -6.84
CA ALA A 39 4.86 3.99 -5.56
C ALA A 39 3.67 3.84 -4.61
N LEU A 40 3.68 2.79 -3.83
CA LEU A 40 2.74 2.59 -2.74
C LEU A 40 3.39 3.09 -1.44
N TRP A 41 2.68 3.97 -0.75
CA TRP A 41 3.13 4.55 0.50
C TRP A 41 2.30 4.02 1.66
N LEU A 42 2.99 3.53 2.68
CA LEU A 42 2.38 2.99 3.89
C LEU A 42 2.87 3.77 5.09
N THR A 43 1.93 4.15 5.96
CA THR A 43 2.29 4.65 7.28
C THR A 43 2.01 3.54 8.29
N SER A 44 3.06 3.02 8.90
CA SER A 44 3.01 1.84 9.74
C SER A 44 3.45 2.15 11.16
N LEU A 45 2.78 1.52 12.12
CA LEU A 45 3.26 1.54 13.50
C LEU A 45 4.68 0.98 13.56
N SER A 46 5.62 1.75 14.08
CA SER A 46 7.03 1.37 14.14
C SER A 46 7.31 0.25 15.16
N ARG A 47 6.32 -0.11 15.98
CA ARG A 47 6.41 -1.23 16.93
C ARG A 47 5.50 -2.40 16.56
N SER A 48 4.97 -2.44 15.35
CA SER A 48 4.15 -3.56 14.89
C SER A 48 5.02 -4.76 14.49
N GLN A 49 4.38 -5.94 14.44
CA GLN A 49 5.05 -7.13 13.92
C GLN A 49 5.44 -6.94 12.45
N ARG A 50 4.58 -6.30 11.66
CA ARG A 50 4.89 -5.96 10.26
C ARG A 50 6.15 -5.14 10.14
N TRP A 51 6.34 -4.12 10.98
CA TRP A 51 7.53 -3.30 10.96
C TRP A 51 8.78 -4.12 11.29
N THR A 52 8.72 -4.92 12.35
CA THR A 52 9.81 -5.81 12.74
C THR A 52 10.18 -6.77 11.62
N ASP A 53 9.19 -7.40 10.99
CA ASP A 53 9.42 -8.30 9.86
C ASP A 53 10.13 -7.58 8.71
N LEU A 54 9.66 -6.40 8.34
CA LEU A 54 10.21 -5.65 7.21
C LEU A 54 11.61 -5.09 7.47
N MET A 55 11.93 -4.78 8.72
CA MET A 55 13.30 -4.36 9.06
C MET A 55 14.29 -5.52 8.97
N ALA A 56 13.84 -6.74 9.23
CA ALA A 56 14.66 -7.95 9.07
C ALA A 56 14.70 -8.43 7.63
N ASP A 57 13.57 -8.35 6.90
CA ASP A 57 13.44 -8.77 5.51
C ASP A 57 12.50 -7.79 4.79
N PRO A 58 13.03 -6.90 3.94
CA PRO A 58 12.24 -5.83 3.32
C PRO A 58 11.31 -6.30 2.21
N ARG A 59 11.28 -7.59 1.87
CA ARG A 59 10.37 -8.13 0.86
C ARG A 59 8.93 -8.00 1.34
N ILE A 60 8.06 -7.57 0.43
CA ILE A 60 6.66 -7.31 0.70
C ILE A 60 5.80 -7.72 -0.48
N ALA A 61 4.60 -8.18 -0.20
CA ALA A 61 3.54 -8.30 -1.19
C ALA A 61 2.32 -7.55 -0.67
N VAL A 62 1.70 -6.77 -1.54
CA VAL A 62 0.52 -5.97 -1.19
C VAL A 62 -0.59 -6.30 -2.17
N VAL A 63 -1.78 -6.58 -1.66
CA VAL A 63 -2.98 -6.80 -2.48
C VAL A 63 -4.00 -5.72 -2.16
N VAL A 64 -4.54 -5.14 -3.23
CA VAL A 64 -5.72 -4.28 -3.18
C VAL A 64 -6.78 -4.95 -4.04
N ASP A 65 -7.94 -5.22 -3.49
CA ASP A 65 -8.98 -5.95 -4.22
C ASP A 65 -10.38 -5.41 -3.92
N ALA A 66 -11.32 -5.73 -4.80
CA ALA A 66 -12.72 -5.34 -4.68
C ALA A 66 -13.62 -6.40 -5.31
N GLY A 67 -14.91 -6.37 -4.94
CA GLY A 67 -15.94 -7.27 -5.44
C GLY A 67 -16.26 -8.39 -4.47
N GLU A 68 -17.48 -8.92 -4.58
CA GLU A 68 -17.96 -10.06 -3.78
C GLU A 68 -18.26 -11.27 -4.64
N ALA A 69 -19.11 -11.09 -5.66
CA ALA A 69 -19.40 -12.16 -6.60
C ALA A 69 -18.22 -12.42 -7.53
N TYR A 70 -18.05 -13.66 -7.95
CA TYR A 70 -16.90 -14.05 -8.76
C TYR A 70 -16.68 -13.18 -10.00
N GLY A 71 -17.76 -12.87 -10.74
CA GLY A 71 -17.69 -12.02 -11.93
C GLY A 71 -17.41 -10.53 -11.64
N GLU A 72 -17.39 -10.14 -10.39
CA GLU A 72 -17.09 -8.77 -9.96
C GLU A 72 -15.66 -8.61 -9.43
N LEU A 73 -14.94 -9.71 -9.23
CA LEU A 73 -13.62 -9.68 -8.58
C LEU A 73 -12.61 -8.95 -9.45
N ARG A 74 -11.94 -8.01 -8.86
CA ARG A 74 -10.82 -7.29 -9.46
C ARG A 74 -9.79 -6.94 -8.40
N GLY A 75 -8.56 -6.82 -8.81
CA GLY A 75 -7.51 -6.51 -7.86
C GLY A 75 -6.15 -6.30 -8.50
N VAL A 76 -5.24 -5.87 -7.66
CA VAL A 76 -3.84 -5.62 -8.01
C VAL A 76 -2.96 -6.18 -6.91
N GLU A 77 -1.94 -6.93 -7.30
CA GLU A 77 -0.87 -7.34 -6.40
C GLU A 77 0.40 -6.58 -6.77
N LEU A 78 1.03 -5.99 -5.78
CA LEU A 78 2.30 -5.29 -5.89
C LEU A 78 3.34 -6.06 -5.09
N ARG A 79 4.49 -6.38 -5.71
CA ARG A 79 5.58 -7.09 -5.05
C ARG A 79 6.88 -6.32 -5.21
N GLY A 80 7.70 -6.35 -4.18
CA GLY A 80 8.99 -5.69 -4.19
C GLY A 80 9.60 -5.62 -2.81
N ARG A 81 10.38 -4.58 -2.60
CA ARG A 81 11.05 -4.29 -1.32
C ARG A 81 10.67 -2.91 -0.86
N VAL A 82 10.48 -2.76 0.46
CA VAL A 82 10.19 -1.44 1.05
C VAL A 82 11.46 -0.71 1.41
N GLU A 83 11.35 0.62 1.43
CA GLU A 83 12.35 1.53 1.96
C GLU A 83 11.72 2.38 3.06
N VAL A 84 12.44 2.63 4.12
CA VAL A 84 12.04 3.62 5.13
C VAL A 84 12.33 5.01 4.58
N VAL A 85 11.36 5.91 4.66
CA VAL A 85 11.51 7.30 4.23
C VAL A 85 11.15 8.20 5.41
N GLY A 86 12.10 9.04 5.80
CA GLY A 86 11.95 9.93 6.94
C GLY A 86 12.35 9.30 8.27
N GLU A 87 12.18 10.06 9.33
CA GLU A 87 12.52 9.63 10.68
C GLU A 87 11.55 8.56 11.20
N VAL A 88 12.00 7.77 12.16
CA VAL A 88 11.22 6.68 12.78
C VAL A 88 11.16 6.89 14.29
N PRO A 89 9.99 7.20 14.87
CA PRO A 89 8.74 7.54 14.20
C PRO A 89 8.77 8.92 13.53
N ARG A 90 7.81 9.15 12.67
CA ARG A 90 7.70 10.43 11.94
C ARG A 90 7.36 11.57 12.90
N THR A 91 8.19 12.59 12.92
CA THR A 91 7.99 13.79 13.77
C THR A 91 7.73 15.05 12.97
N GLY A 92 8.08 15.07 11.69
CA GLY A 92 7.83 16.20 10.81
C GLY A 92 9.07 16.95 10.37
N GLU A 93 10.25 16.32 10.45
CA GLU A 93 11.45 16.89 9.86
C GLU A 93 11.27 17.10 8.34
N PRO A 94 11.88 18.12 7.74
CA PRO A 94 11.75 18.33 6.31
C PRO A 94 12.29 17.14 5.51
N VAL A 95 11.38 16.42 4.85
CA VAL A 95 11.69 15.32 3.93
C VAL A 95 10.85 15.55 2.69
N PRO A 96 11.41 16.15 1.64
CA PRO A 96 10.65 16.53 0.44
C PRO A 96 9.86 15.39 -0.20
N GLU A 97 10.39 14.17 -0.17
CA GLU A 97 9.72 12.98 -0.71
C GLU A 97 8.42 12.64 -0.01
N LEU A 98 8.23 13.10 1.24
CA LEU A 98 7.02 12.85 2.01
C LEU A 98 5.96 13.93 1.86
N ASP A 99 6.27 15.08 1.28
CA ASP A 99 5.32 16.20 1.17
C ASP A 99 4.05 15.77 0.44
N GLY A 100 4.19 15.15 -0.72
CA GLY A 100 3.06 14.66 -1.51
C GLY A 100 2.30 13.53 -0.81
N PRO A 101 2.97 12.43 -0.42
CA PRO A 101 2.31 11.30 0.26
C PRO A 101 1.62 11.67 1.57
N GLU A 102 2.22 12.51 2.40
CA GLU A 102 1.59 12.95 3.66
C GLU A 102 0.34 13.77 3.41
N GLN A 103 0.38 14.69 2.46
CA GLN A 103 -0.79 15.49 2.13
C GLN A 103 -1.89 14.63 1.48
N ALA A 104 -1.52 13.74 0.58
CA ALA A 104 -2.47 12.82 -0.04
C ALA A 104 -3.16 11.91 0.99
N PHE A 105 -2.39 11.42 1.96
CA PHE A 105 -2.96 10.63 3.07
C PHE A 105 -3.90 11.47 3.93
N ALA A 106 -3.50 12.68 4.26
CA ALA A 106 -4.33 13.61 5.03
C ALA A 106 -5.64 13.93 4.32
N ASP A 107 -5.57 14.24 3.03
CA ASP A 107 -6.75 14.54 2.21
C ASP A 107 -7.71 13.35 2.14
N ARG A 108 -7.17 12.17 2.10
CA ARG A 108 -7.95 10.95 1.92
C ARG A 108 -8.55 10.43 3.23
N TYR A 109 -7.84 10.53 4.34
CA TYR A 109 -8.18 9.82 5.58
C TYR A 109 -8.36 10.71 6.80
N SER A 110 -7.92 11.96 6.78
CA SER A 110 -7.97 12.83 7.96
C SER A 110 -8.42 14.26 7.65
N GLY A 111 -9.27 14.42 6.63
CA GLY A 111 -9.89 15.72 6.34
C GLY A 111 -8.94 16.82 5.91
N GLY A 112 -7.78 16.47 5.37
CA GLY A 112 -6.78 17.41 4.87
C GLY A 112 -5.74 17.85 5.89
N SER A 113 -5.89 17.46 7.16
CA SER A 113 -4.92 17.79 8.20
C SER A 113 -3.92 16.66 8.41
N ILE A 114 -2.64 16.97 8.29
CA ILE A 114 -1.58 16.01 8.54
C ILE A 114 -1.49 15.73 10.05
N VAL A 115 -1.60 14.46 10.43
CA VAL A 115 -1.54 14.01 11.82
C VAL A 115 -0.28 13.19 12.03
N ARG A 116 0.51 13.56 13.03
CA ARG A 116 1.71 12.84 13.44
C ARG A 116 1.55 12.44 14.90
N ASP A 117 1.44 11.13 15.14
CA ASP A 117 1.11 10.59 16.47
C ASP A 117 2.32 10.11 17.27
N GLY A 118 3.54 10.23 16.71
CA GLY A 118 4.76 9.74 17.34
C GLY A 118 4.88 8.23 17.37
N ARG A 119 4.07 7.50 16.58
CA ARG A 119 4.04 6.04 16.54
C ARG A 119 4.26 5.47 15.16
N HIS A 120 3.89 6.22 14.12
CA HIS A 120 3.94 5.77 12.72
C HIS A 120 5.18 6.27 12.02
N ALA A 121 5.64 5.49 11.06
CA ALA A 121 6.71 5.86 10.14
C ALA A 121 6.35 5.45 8.73
N TRP A 122 6.98 6.06 7.75
CA TRP A 122 6.65 5.87 6.33
C TRP A 122 7.52 4.82 5.67
N LEU A 123 6.86 4.00 4.86
CA LEU A 123 7.47 3.01 4.00
C LEU A 123 7.06 3.29 2.57
N ARG A 124 8.00 3.18 1.64
CA ARG A 124 7.76 3.30 0.21
C ARG A 124 8.01 1.96 -0.47
N LEU A 125 7.06 1.53 -1.28
CA LEU A 125 7.20 0.39 -2.17
C LEU A 125 7.15 0.88 -3.61
N VAL A 126 8.28 0.80 -4.31
CA VAL A 126 8.31 0.89 -5.77
C VAL A 126 8.25 -0.56 -6.27
N PRO A 127 7.14 -1.01 -6.85
CA PRO A 127 6.97 -2.43 -7.15
C PRO A 127 7.91 -2.91 -8.25
N ASP A 128 8.50 -4.10 -8.04
CA ASP A 128 9.27 -4.82 -9.06
C ASP A 128 8.34 -5.57 -10.00
N LYS A 129 7.18 -5.99 -9.50
CA LYS A 129 6.19 -6.74 -10.26
C LYS A 129 4.78 -6.32 -9.86
N ILE A 130 3.96 -6.08 -10.87
CA ILE A 130 2.53 -5.78 -10.71
C ILE A 130 1.75 -6.86 -11.45
N THR A 131 0.84 -7.52 -10.73
CA THR A 131 -0.11 -8.47 -11.30
C THR A 131 -1.50 -7.91 -11.07
N SER A 132 -2.35 -7.95 -12.08
CA SER A 132 -3.71 -7.44 -11.95
C SER A 132 -4.73 -8.39 -12.59
N TRP A 133 -5.96 -8.30 -12.15
CA TRP A 133 -7.08 -9.08 -12.69
C TRP A 133 -8.36 -8.25 -12.63
N ASP A 134 -9.24 -8.52 -13.58
CA ASP A 134 -10.56 -7.92 -13.64
C ASP A 134 -11.53 -8.92 -14.24
N PHE A 135 -12.23 -9.66 -13.40
CA PHE A 135 -13.12 -10.73 -13.83
C PHE A 135 -14.40 -10.22 -14.50
N ARG A 136 -14.68 -8.93 -14.38
CA ARG A 136 -15.78 -8.32 -15.13
C ARG A 136 -15.53 -8.39 -16.63
N LYS A 137 -14.27 -8.37 -17.05
CA LYS A 137 -13.87 -8.51 -18.46
C LYS A 137 -14.00 -9.95 -18.95
N ILE A 138 -13.71 -10.91 -18.08
CA ILE A 138 -13.78 -12.35 -18.41
C ILE A 138 -15.22 -12.77 -18.64
N ASP A 139 -16.14 -12.26 -17.85
CA ASP A 139 -17.56 -12.60 -17.93
C ASP A 139 -18.14 -12.32 -19.31
N GLY A 140 -17.78 -11.21 -19.92
CA GLY A 140 -18.16 -10.87 -21.29
C GLY A 140 -17.62 -11.87 -22.32
N ALA A 141 -16.43 -12.40 -22.10
CA ALA A 141 -15.79 -13.35 -23.02
C ALA A 141 -16.38 -14.77 -22.93
N ARG A 142 -17.04 -15.11 -21.83
CA ARG A 142 -17.66 -16.43 -21.61
C ARG A 142 -19.08 -16.54 -22.17
N ARG A 143 -19.65 -15.44 -22.56
CA ARG A 143 -20.99 -15.37 -23.13
C ARG A 143 -20.93 -15.50 -24.65
#